data_aa22ae16043de33c13856f7b28f33a7f
#
_entry.id   aa22ae16043de33c13856f7b28f33a7f
#
_cell.length_a   1.000
_cell.length_b   1.000
_cell.length_c   1.000
_cell.angle_alpha   90.00
_cell.angle_beta   90.00
_cell.angle_gamma   90.00
#
_symmetry.space_group_name_H-M   'P 1'
#
loop_
_entity.id
_entity.type
_entity.pdbx_description
1 polymer ?
#
loop_
_entity_poly.entity_id
_entity_poly.type
_entity_poly.pdbx_seq_one_letter_code
_entity_poly.pdbx_strand_id
1 'polypeptide(L)'
;DKIVFLSWENGEGYFYDKNTFQRLGSFKYGDSKEGWGITYDGQRLIKSDGSDTIYFLDPVTGKELSFIRVYDENGSVRDLNELEYIDGKIYANVYQKEIIVIINPETGAVEGRINLVGMNTEGRTVNDNELNGIAYDHATKRLFVTGKLWPRLYEIKLIER
;
A
#
# COMPACT_ATOMS: atom_id res chain seq x y z
N ASP A 1 11.60 -10.01 -10.84
CA ASP A 1 11.06 -10.31 -12.18
C ASP A 1 9.63 -10.89 -12.16
N LYS A 2 8.85 -10.64 -11.08
CA LYS A 2 7.48 -11.12 -10.92
C LYS A 2 6.53 -9.95 -10.64
N ILE A 3 5.28 -10.12 -11.05
CA ILE A 3 4.16 -9.33 -10.57
C ILE A 3 3.48 -10.15 -9.49
N VAL A 4 3.15 -9.51 -8.36
CA VAL A 4 2.35 -10.10 -7.30
C VAL A 4 0.97 -9.47 -7.34
N PHE A 5 -0.04 -10.30 -7.40
CA PHE A 5 -1.44 -9.89 -7.41
C PHE A 5 -2.15 -10.45 -6.18
N LEU A 6 -2.88 -9.61 -5.47
CA LEU A 6 -3.70 -10.00 -4.33
C LEU A 6 -5.18 -10.07 -4.75
N SER A 7 -5.86 -11.13 -4.36
CA SER A 7 -7.33 -11.13 -4.38
C SER A 7 -7.86 -10.36 -3.17
N TRP A 8 -8.96 -9.67 -3.33
CA TRP A 8 -9.56 -8.95 -2.22
C TRP A 8 -10.08 -9.93 -1.14
N GLU A 9 -11.09 -10.73 -1.45
CA GLU A 9 -11.83 -11.54 -0.46
C GLU A 9 -11.51 -13.04 -0.49
N ASN A 10 -10.84 -13.53 -1.55
CA ASN A 10 -10.64 -14.98 -1.73
C ASN A 10 -9.52 -15.57 -0.86
N GLY A 11 -8.79 -14.75 -0.10
CA GLY A 11 -7.69 -15.20 0.75
C GLY A 11 -6.50 -15.77 -0.01
N GLU A 12 -6.29 -15.33 -1.25
CA GLU A 12 -5.24 -15.82 -2.13
C GLU A 12 -4.48 -14.70 -2.83
N GLY A 13 -3.19 -14.93 -3.06
CA GLY A 13 -2.37 -14.12 -3.94
C GLY A 13 -1.76 -14.96 -5.07
N TYR A 14 -1.32 -14.30 -6.12
CA TYR A 14 -0.80 -14.92 -7.33
C TYR A 14 0.51 -14.30 -7.77
N PHE A 15 1.39 -15.13 -8.30
CA PHE A 15 2.62 -14.70 -8.95
C PHE A 15 2.48 -14.82 -10.46
N TYR A 16 2.90 -13.79 -11.16
CA TYR A 16 2.97 -13.75 -12.62
C TYR A 16 4.36 -13.35 -13.08
N ASP A 17 4.79 -13.90 -14.20
CA ASP A 17 5.96 -13.39 -14.91
C ASP A 17 5.68 -11.99 -15.46
N LYS A 18 6.54 -11.03 -15.17
CA LYS A 18 6.30 -9.62 -15.53
C LYS A 18 6.37 -9.33 -17.04
N ASN A 19 6.98 -10.20 -17.83
CA ASN A 19 7.15 -10.01 -19.26
C ASN A 19 6.09 -10.74 -20.07
N THR A 20 5.74 -11.96 -19.65
CA THR A 20 4.79 -12.82 -20.37
C THR A 20 3.39 -12.81 -19.79
N PHE A 21 3.23 -12.28 -18.56
CA PHE A 21 2.00 -12.33 -17.78
C PHE A 21 1.49 -13.74 -17.52
N GLN A 22 2.33 -14.76 -17.71
CA GLN A 22 1.98 -16.12 -17.36
C GLN A 22 1.95 -16.32 -15.85
N ARG A 23 0.94 -17.03 -15.36
CA ARG A 23 0.82 -17.37 -13.94
C ARG A 23 1.93 -18.35 -13.56
N LEU A 24 2.74 -18.00 -12.59
CA LEU A 24 3.84 -18.80 -12.04
C LEU A 24 3.42 -19.63 -10.84
N GLY A 25 2.39 -19.17 -10.09
CA GLY A 25 1.93 -19.85 -8.89
C GLY A 25 0.90 -19.03 -8.12
N SER A 26 0.53 -19.54 -6.96
CA SER A 26 -0.36 -18.86 -6.01
C SER A 26 0.04 -19.20 -4.58
N PHE A 27 -0.42 -18.38 -3.65
CA PHE A 27 -0.26 -18.59 -2.22
C PHE A 27 -1.57 -18.24 -1.50
N LYS A 28 -1.76 -18.85 -0.34
CA LYS A 28 -2.87 -18.52 0.54
C LYS A 28 -2.40 -17.53 1.59
N TYR A 29 -3.29 -16.64 1.99
CA TYR A 29 -3.04 -15.78 3.12
C TYR A 29 -3.02 -16.61 4.40
N GLY A 30 -2.26 -16.15 5.40
CA GLY A 30 -2.19 -16.76 6.72
C GLY A 30 -3.22 -16.15 7.67
N ASP A 31 -2.74 -15.26 8.53
CA ASP A 31 -3.59 -14.57 9.51
C ASP A 31 -4.36 -13.40 8.90
N SER A 32 -3.83 -12.80 7.83
CA SER A 32 -4.53 -11.77 7.06
C SER A 32 -5.70 -12.36 6.29
N LYS A 33 -6.83 -11.65 6.22
CA LYS A 33 -8.05 -12.18 5.61
C LYS A 33 -8.26 -11.68 4.19
N GLU A 34 -7.88 -10.44 3.93
CA GLU A 34 -8.09 -9.75 2.67
C GLU A 34 -6.77 -9.28 2.08
N GLY A 35 -6.76 -8.98 0.80
CA GLY A 35 -5.63 -8.39 0.10
C GLY A 35 -5.97 -6.99 -0.40
N TRP A 36 -5.44 -5.95 0.27
CA TRP A 36 -5.73 -4.56 -0.07
C TRP A 36 -4.57 -3.89 -0.80
N GLY A 37 -3.42 -3.80 -0.20
CA GLY A 37 -2.23 -3.21 -0.78
C GLY A 37 -1.01 -4.13 -0.67
N ILE A 38 -0.04 -3.95 -1.57
CA ILE A 38 1.21 -4.70 -1.55
C ILE A 38 2.36 -3.87 -2.09
N THR A 39 3.49 -3.92 -1.40
CA THR A 39 4.77 -3.36 -1.87
C THR A 39 5.93 -4.30 -1.54
N TYR A 40 7.16 -3.89 -1.83
CA TYR A 40 8.36 -4.71 -1.64
C TYR A 40 9.51 -3.88 -1.08
N ASP A 41 10.13 -4.33 0.02
CA ASP A 41 11.23 -3.62 0.70
C ASP A 41 12.63 -4.02 0.20
N GLY A 42 12.71 -4.82 -0.86
CA GLY A 42 13.95 -5.41 -1.36
C GLY A 42 14.24 -6.80 -0.79
N GLN A 43 13.55 -7.22 0.26
CA GLN A 43 13.70 -8.51 0.92
C GLN A 43 12.37 -9.24 1.13
N ARG A 44 11.32 -8.52 1.50
CA ARG A 44 10.00 -9.06 1.85
C ARG A 44 8.90 -8.35 1.08
N LEU A 45 7.84 -9.05 0.76
CA LEU A 45 6.59 -8.42 0.39
C LEU A 45 5.93 -7.84 1.65
N ILE A 46 5.31 -6.69 1.51
CA ILE A 46 4.63 -5.97 2.59
C ILE A 46 3.18 -5.81 2.17
N LYS A 47 2.25 -6.32 2.97
CA LYS A 47 0.83 -6.43 2.62
C LYS A 47 -0.05 -5.79 3.67
N SER A 48 -1.12 -5.10 3.24
CA SER A 48 -2.24 -4.63 4.07
C SER A 48 -3.49 -5.48 3.85
N ASP A 49 -4.44 -5.41 4.78
CA ASP A 49 -5.73 -6.10 4.73
C ASP A 49 -6.91 -5.24 5.21
N GLY A 50 -6.74 -3.92 5.24
CA GLY A 50 -7.75 -2.97 5.73
C GLY A 50 -7.83 -2.86 7.25
N SER A 51 -7.09 -3.66 8.00
CA SER A 51 -6.98 -3.51 9.46
C SER A 51 -5.90 -2.49 9.85
N ASP A 52 -5.49 -2.50 11.11
CA ASP A 52 -4.32 -1.79 11.63
C ASP A 52 -3.03 -2.61 11.49
N THR A 53 -3.05 -3.71 10.75
CA THR A 53 -1.95 -4.66 10.65
C THR A 53 -1.29 -4.60 9.27
N ILE A 54 0.03 -4.57 9.28
CA ILE A 54 0.86 -4.75 8.08
C ILE A 54 1.58 -6.09 8.23
N TYR A 55 1.48 -6.93 7.21
CA TYR A 55 2.08 -8.26 7.15
C TYR A 55 3.32 -8.27 6.27
N PHE A 56 4.36 -8.97 6.72
CA PHE A 56 5.57 -9.21 5.95
C PHE A 56 5.57 -10.65 5.43
N LEU A 57 5.75 -10.81 4.12
CA LEU A 57 5.68 -12.11 3.46
C LEU A 57 7.00 -12.47 2.79
N ASP A 58 7.26 -13.77 2.71
CA ASP A 58 8.33 -14.31 1.89
C ASP A 58 8.07 -14.04 0.40
N PRO A 59 9.00 -13.42 -0.34
CA PRO A 59 8.75 -13.01 -1.72
C PRO A 59 8.74 -14.16 -2.72
N VAL A 60 9.17 -15.35 -2.31
CA VAL A 60 9.18 -16.55 -3.17
C VAL A 60 7.92 -17.37 -3.00
N THR A 61 7.50 -17.58 -1.76
CA THR A 61 6.39 -18.46 -1.40
C THR A 61 5.09 -17.73 -1.11
N GLY A 62 5.14 -16.42 -0.81
CA GLY A 62 3.99 -15.64 -0.33
C GLY A 62 3.58 -15.94 1.11
N LYS A 63 4.35 -16.78 1.84
CA LYS A 63 4.06 -17.12 3.23
C LYS A 63 4.23 -15.91 4.14
N GLU A 64 3.23 -15.64 4.98
CA GLU A 64 3.34 -14.63 6.03
C GLU A 64 4.40 -15.04 7.05
N LEU A 65 5.37 -14.16 7.30
CA LEU A 65 6.52 -14.36 8.18
C LEU A 65 6.34 -13.68 9.53
N SER A 66 5.82 -12.45 9.50
CA SER A 66 5.61 -11.61 10.67
C SER A 66 4.62 -10.50 10.36
N PHE A 67 4.26 -9.73 11.39
CA PHE A 67 3.42 -8.54 11.23
C PHE A 67 3.81 -7.45 12.22
N ILE A 68 3.34 -6.23 11.95
CA ILE A 68 3.36 -5.09 12.88
C ILE A 68 1.96 -4.52 13.03
N ARG A 69 1.68 -3.90 14.19
CA ARG A 69 0.47 -3.10 14.41
C ARG A 69 0.81 -1.63 14.22
N VAL A 70 -0.01 -0.96 13.42
CA VAL A 70 0.19 0.46 13.11
C VAL A 70 -0.58 1.33 14.09
N TYR A 71 0.11 2.31 14.67
CA TYR A 71 -0.44 3.20 15.68
C TYR A 71 0.16 4.61 15.61
N ASP A 72 -0.55 5.55 16.18
CA ASP A 72 -0.10 6.92 16.43
C ASP A 72 -0.41 7.34 17.88
N GLU A 73 -0.32 8.61 18.19
CA GLU A 73 -0.61 9.19 19.51
C GLU A 73 -2.06 9.00 19.97
N ASN A 74 -2.98 8.70 19.05
CA ASN A 74 -4.41 8.48 19.32
C ASN A 74 -4.78 6.99 19.38
N GLY A 75 -3.86 6.09 19.12
CA GLY A 75 -4.07 4.65 19.14
C GLY A 75 -3.89 3.98 17.79
N SER A 76 -4.61 2.88 17.55
CA SER A 76 -4.52 2.11 16.30
C SER A 76 -4.93 2.90 15.06
N VAL A 77 -4.12 2.83 14.02
CA VAL A 77 -4.44 3.39 12.69
C VAL A 77 -4.95 2.27 11.79
N ARG A 78 -6.24 2.28 11.49
CA ARG A 78 -6.93 1.26 10.69
C ARG A 78 -7.16 1.72 9.25
N ASP A 79 -7.79 0.83 8.49
CA ASP A 79 -8.17 1.06 7.10
C ASP A 79 -6.95 1.28 6.17
N LEU A 80 -5.82 0.66 6.52
CA LEU A 80 -4.60 0.71 5.72
C LEU A 80 -4.83 -0.01 4.39
N ASN A 81 -4.58 0.71 3.29
CA ASN A 81 -4.91 0.23 1.96
C ASN A 81 -3.65 0.11 1.10
N GLU A 82 -3.58 0.83 0.01
CA GLU A 82 -2.48 0.77 -0.92
C GLU A 82 -1.17 1.21 -0.25
N LEU A 83 -0.08 0.54 -0.62
CA LEU A 83 1.22 0.64 0.04
C LEU A 83 2.33 0.93 -0.95
N GLU A 84 3.30 1.77 -0.54
CA GLU A 84 4.57 1.95 -1.21
C GLU A 84 5.73 1.98 -0.21
N TYR A 85 6.85 1.33 -0.54
CA TYR A 85 8.05 1.36 0.31
C TYR A 85 9.05 2.36 -0.24
N ILE A 86 9.32 3.41 0.55
CA ILE A 86 10.16 4.54 0.15
C ILE A 86 11.20 4.81 1.23
N ASP A 87 12.48 4.73 0.87
CA ASP A 87 13.62 5.11 1.71
C ASP A 87 13.53 4.60 3.16
N GLY A 88 13.18 3.32 3.33
CA GLY A 88 13.12 2.68 4.64
C GLY A 88 11.80 2.86 5.40
N LYS A 89 10.76 3.42 4.77
CA LYS A 89 9.44 3.64 5.37
C LYS A 89 8.33 3.05 4.52
N ILE A 90 7.22 2.69 5.15
CA ILE A 90 6.01 2.27 4.48
C ILE A 90 5.07 3.47 4.37
N TYR A 91 4.70 3.83 3.17
CA TYR A 91 3.67 4.82 2.88
C TYR A 91 2.37 4.07 2.64
N ALA A 92 1.31 4.44 3.34
CA ALA A 92 0.03 3.75 3.24
C ALA A 92 -1.12 4.74 3.05
N ASN A 93 -1.97 4.50 2.06
CA ASN A 93 -3.27 5.16 1.99
C ASN A 93 -4.15 4.71 3.15
N VAL A 94 -4.91 5.62 3.73
CA VAL A 94 -5.99 5.30 4.68
C VAL A 94 -7.31 5.38 3.93
N TYR A 95 -8.01 4.24 3.82
CA TYR A 95 -9.23 4.12 3.04
C TYR A 95 -10.29 5.17 3.43
N GLN A 96 -10.94 5.75 2.44
CA GLN A 96 -11.90 6.84 2.55
C GLN A 96 -11.36 8.15 3.18
N LYS A 97 -10.05 8.27 3.35
CA LYS A 97 -9.41 9.51 3.79
C LYS A 97 -8.44 10.02 2.73
N GLU A 98 -8.34 11.33 2.61
CA GLU A 98 -7.41 11.97 1.68
C GLU A 98 -6.03 12.19 2.34
N ILE A 99 -5.52 11.15 3.00
CA ILE A 99 -4.23 11.16 3.68
C ILE A 99 -3.43 9.90 3.35
N ILE A 100 -2.11 10.05 3.42
CA ILE A 100 -1.16 8.94 3.44
C ILE A 100 -0.43 9.02 4.79
N VAL A 101 -0.28 7.89 5.47
CA VAL A 101 0.53 7.76 6.68
C VAL A 101 1.90 7.20 6.35
N ILE A 102 2.95 7.70 7.01
CA ILE A 102 4.32 7.23 6.89
C ILE A 102 4.63 6.41 8.14
N ILE A 103 4.92 5.13 7.94
CA ILE A 103 4.99 4.13 9.01
C ILE A 103 6.43 3.62 9.13
N ASN A 104 6.90 3.51 10.36
CA ASN A 104 8.14 2.81 10.66
C ASN A 104 7.91 1.29 10.53
N PRO A 105 8.65 0.57 9.65
CA PRO A 105 8.41 -0.85 9.39
C PRO A 105 8.86 -1.77 10.53
N GLU A 106 9.63 -1.27 11.50
CA GLU A 106 10.10 -2.07 12.63
C GLU A 106 9.17 -1.97 13.83
N THR A 107 8.58 -0.78 14.05
CA THR A 107 7.79 -0.50 15.25
C THR A 107 6.30 -0.43 14.99
N GLY A 108 5.89 -0.08 13.77
CA GLY A 108 4.51 0.23 13.42
C GLY A 108 4.07 1.66 13.77
N ALA A 109 4.97 2.48 14.35
CA ALA A 109 4.66 3.86 14.68
C ALA A 109 4.47 4.70 13.41
N VAL A 110 3.42 5.53 13.39
CA VAL A 110 3.25 6.57 12.37
C VAL A 110 4.17 7.73 12.69
N GLU A 111 5.13 8.00 11.81
CA GLU A 111 6.12 9.06 11.94
C GLU A 111 5.77 10.33 11.16
N GLY A 112 4.80 10.24 10.26
CA GLY A 112 4.37 11.38 9.46
C GLY A 112 3.04 11.16 8.76
N ARG A 113 2.47 12.26 8.27
CA ARG A 113 1.24 12.25 7.46
C ARG A 113 1.35 13.21 6.30
N ILE A 114 0.89 12.77 5.14
CA ILE A 114 0.75 13.61 3.96
C ILE A 114 -0.74 13.93 3.83
N ASN A 115 -1.07 15.20 3.90
CA ASN A 115 -2.44 15.69 3.72
C ASN A 115 -2.66 16.06 2.25
N LEU A 116 -3.58 15.38 1.59
CA LEU A 116 -3.91 15.55 0.17
C LEU A 116 -5.38 16.02 -0.02
N VAL A 117 -6.00 16.52 1.05
CA VAL A 117 -7.38 17.03 1.01
C VAL A 117 -7.50 18.12 -0.04
N GLY A 118 -8.45 17.94 -0.96
CA GLY A 118 -8.75 18.89 -2.04
C GLY A 118 -7.81 18.78 -3.26
N MET A 119 -6.91 17.81 -3.32
CA MET A 119 -6.03 17.63 -4.48
C MET A 119 -6.81 17.27 -5.75
N ASN A 120 -7.75 16.35 -5.67
CA ASN A 120 -8.62 15.99 -6.78
C ASN A 120 -10.03 16.55 -6.56
N THR A 121 -10.35 17.65 -7.22
CA THR A 121 -11.66 18.31 -7.16
C THR A 121 -12.54 18.04 -8.38
N GLU A 122 -11.96 17.48 -9.44
CA GLU A 122 -12.65 17.23 -10.71
C GLU A 122 -13.19 15.80 -10.76
N GLY A 123 -14.40 15.62 -11.31
CA GLY A 123 -14.94 14.29 -11.64
C GLY A 123 -15.28 13.40 -10.46
N ARG A 124 -15.42 13.95 -9.24
CA ARG A 124 -15.92 13.20 -8.10
C ARG A 124 -17.37 12.78 -8.33
N THR A 125 -17.56 11.57 -8.79
CA THR A 125 -18.84 10.88 -8.71
C THR A 125 -18.97 10.27 -7.31
N VAL A 126 -20.18 10.16 -6.82
CA VAL A 126 -20.58 10.06 -5.42
C VAL A 126 -20.06 8.83 -4.65
N ASN A 127 -19.53 7.80 -5.32
CA ASN A 127 -19.01 6.59 -4.69
C ASN A 127 -17.75 6.11 -5.41
N ASP A 128 -16.79 5.55 -4.69
CA ASP A 128 -15.55 4.91 -5.17
C ASP A 128 -14.53 5.84 -5.85
N ASN A 129 -14.35 7.04 -5.30
CA ASN A 129 -13.40 8.03 -5.83
C ASN A 129 -12.37 8.44 -4.77
N GLU A 130 -11.96 7.48 -3.94
CA GLU A 130 -11.01 7.72 -2.88
C GLU A 130 -9.57 7.82 -3.41
N LEU A 131 -8.77 8.62 -2.71
CA LEU A 131 -7.32 8.56 -2.82
C LEU A 131 -6.86 7.12 -2.54
N ASN A 132 -6.28 6.46 -3.53
CA ASN A 132 -5.77 5.10 -3.39
C ASN A 132 -4.80 4.77 -4.54
N GLY A 133 -3.54 5.00 -4.30
CA GLY A 133 -2.46 4.75 -5.25
C GLY A 133 -1.28 5.64 -4.94
N ILE A 134 -0.14 5.02 -4.68
CA ILE A 134 1.16 5.64 -4.42
C ILE A 134 2.15 4.94 -5.35
N ALA A 135 3.02 5.69 -5.99
CA ALA A 135 4.14 5.12 -6.72
C ALA A 135 5.38 5.99 -6.55
N TYR A 136 6.53 5.36 -6.38
CA TYR A 136 7.79 6.05 -6.21
C TYR A 136 8.83 5.58 -7.23
N ASP A 137 9.33 6.52 -8.02
CA ASP A 137 10.47 6.27 -8.90
C ASP A 137 11.78 6.47 -8.13
N HIS A 138 12.39 5.38 -7.70
CA HIS A 138 13.65 5.39 -6.97
C HIS A 138 14.81 6.00 -7.77
N ALA A 139 14.79 5.93 -9.09
CA ALA A 139 15.87 6.46 -9.94
C ALA A 139 15.83 7.99 -10.01
N THR A 140 14.65 8.57 -10.12
CA THR A 140 14.46 10.03 -10.22
C THR A 140 13.95 10.68 -8.94
N LYS A 141 13.65 9.87 -7.90
CA LYS A 141 13.09 10.30 -6.61
C LYS A 141 11.78 11.07 -6.73
N ARG A 142 10.95 10.63 -7.66
CA ARG A 142 9.65 11.25 -7.93
C ARG A 142 8.54 10.45 -7.26
N LEU A 143 7.67 11.15 -6.54
CA LEU A 143 6.52 10.56 -5.85
C LEU A 143 5.24 10.90 -6.61
N PHE A 144 4.43 9.89 -6.87
CA PHE A 144 3.17 10.01 -7.58
C PHE A 144 2.02 9.49 -6.73
N VAL A 145 0.87 10.13 -6.86
CA VAL A 145 -0.38 9.73 -6.20
C VAL A 145 -1.55 9.79 -7.17
N THR A 146 -2.50 8.91 -6.96
CA THR A 146 -3.75 8.85 -7.71
C THR A 146 -4.88 8.35 -6.80
N GLY A 147 -6.07 8.18 -7.36
CA GLY A 147 -7.20 7.58 -6.68
C GLY A 147 -8.03 6.71 -7.61
N LYS A 148 -8.95 5.96 -7.04
CA LYS A 148 -9.91 5.17 -7.78
C LYS A 148 -10.73 6.08 -8.70
N LEU A 149 -10.79 5.76 -9.98
CA LEU A 149 -11.49 6.53 -11.01
C LEU A 149 -11.03 7.99 -11.16
N TRP A 150 -9.88 8.36 -10.61
CA TRP A 150 -9.34 9.70 -10.84
C TRP A 150 -8.88 9.84 -12.28
N PRO A 151 -9.17 10.98 -12.93
CA PRO A 151 -8.76 11.21 -14.31
C PRO A 151 -7.27 11.54 -14.44
N ARG A 152 -6.55 11.70 -13.33
CA ARG A 152 -5.18 12.19 -13.30
C ARG A 152 -4.31 11.40 -12.32
N LEU A 153 -3.05 11.27 -12.70
CA LEU A 153 -1.92 10.93 -11.83
C LEU A 153 -1.21 12.24 -11.48
N TYR A 154 -0.95 12.46 -10.20
CA TYR A 154 -0.28 13.67 -9.71
C TYR A 154 1.14 13.34 -9.27
N GLU A 155 2.11 14.09 -9.76
CA GLU A 155 3.44 14.15 -9.16
C GLU A 155 3.40 15.14 -8.00
N ILE A 156 3.86 14.72 -6.82
CA ILE A 156 3.87 15.55 -5.62
C ILE A 156 5.28 15.71 -5.07
N LYS A 157 5.51 16.83 -4.41
CA LYS A 157 6.72 17.08 -3.61
C LYS A 157 6.33 17.34 -2.17
N LEU A 158 6.97 16.61 -1.26
CA LEU A 158 6.73 16.78 0.17
C LEU A 158 7.40 18.08 0.66
N ILE A 159 6.66 18.83 1.48
CA ILE A 159 7.13 20.02 2.17
C ILE A 159 6.85 19.78 3.66
N GLU A 160 7.90 19.71 4.44
CA GLU A 160 7.79 19.62 5.90
C GLU A 160 7.18 20.90 6.46
N ARG A 161 6.30 20.73 7.45
CA ARG A 161 5.67 21.82 8.19
C ARG A 161 5.91 21.65 9.67
#